data_82fa0b84875a50428b349c7d76f6e85d
#
_entry.id   82fa0b84875a50428b349c7d76f6e85d
#
_cell.length_a   1.000
_cell.length_b   1.000
_cell.length_c   1.000
_cell.angle_alpha   90.00
_cell.angle_beta   90.00
_cell.angle_gamma   90.00
#
_symmetry.space_group_name_H-M   'P 1'
#
loop_
_entity.id
_entity.type
_entity.pdbx_description
1 polymer ?
#
loop_
_entity_poly.entity_id
_entity_poly.type
_entity_poly.pdbx_seq_one_letter_code
_entity_poly.pdbx_strand_id
1 'polypeptide(L)'
;MRAWSPFMRKYFNNSGHWIAAALFAAGFALVFRRWLFSGFDAAFGDDEDGYLALALVEHWRHVFAGAVHWTDPIFFFPQHGALGYTDAFFLFGVVHAPLRLAGVDPFTALMLVMAATSAIGFFGFRHLAVRHFEIPPACAAVGAFLFAFANMDAVKLIHIQAYGAMLLPSACGLILSGWNSKHRGAVPGGAAALLYAALFLTAFQTAWFFGFLLLLLALLHPVICGPWQSSELVRQMMTSRRPMIVAAALAFAAGILPFLILYVPVILAGHSRDFAEVASNMPEWSDLANVTPENVLWGSTLERLGIAGQADDPVWEAELGLTPTVIVVFIVGLAILAAQMRAPPYPLPSAALPSPARGGALGRGAGEGAADRLLLMLGAAVIILWLLQMDYFGTRPWRAVWAAVPGAKAIRYTFRSQLVANLFVALVIARVLAAIVRARVWAWLLCAVLIVEQINLAWPAVMSRRAALAWIDAVPPPPQGCRIFYVTPHAHPPGRTGPQHQDDAMLLAEIRGIPTINGYSSWFPGGWALDEPASPDYAGAVRGWADRNGIADGLCGLEPRAGTWTPGLPN
;
A
#
# COMPACT_ATOMS: atom_id res chain seq x y z
N MET A 1 -36.25 8.36 13.77
CA MET A 1 -34.98 9.04 14.10
C MET A 1 -35.22 10.54 14.17
N ARG A 2 -34.97 11.19 15.32
CA ARG A 2 -35.18 12.65 15.48
C ARG A 2 -34.12 13.38 14.63
N ALA A 3 -34.58 14.23 13.71
CA ALA A 3 -33.67 15.06 12.91
C ALA A 3 -32.94 16.07 13.85
N TRP A 4 -31.64 16.19 13.68
CA TRP A 4 -30.84 17.21 14.36
C TRP A 4 -31.39 18.61 14.05
N SER A 5 -31.38 19.49 15.05
CA SER A 5 -31.66 20.89 14.78
C SER A 5 -30.63 21.46 13.79
N PRO A 6 -30.99 22.46 12.95
CA PRO A 6 -30.05 23.08 12.02
C PRO A 6 -28.79 23.62 12.70
N PHE A 7 -28.89 24.06 13.95
CA PHE A 7 -27.78 24.53 14.78
C PHE A 7 -26.79 23.41 15.13
N MET A 8 -27.27 22.25 15.57
CA MET A 8 -26.43 21.08 15.86
C MET A 8 -25.72 20.57 14.59
N ARG A 9 -26.39 20.60 13.45
CA ARG A 9 -25.80 20.21 12.16
C ARG A 9 -24.66 21.14 11.76
N LYS A 10 -24.79 22.45 11.94
CA LYS A 10 -23.77 23.45 11.65
C LYS A 10 -22.59 23.33 12.61
N TYR A 11 -22.84 23.10 13.89
CA TYR A 11 -21.81 22.91 14.91
C TYR A 11 -20.99 21.65 14.66
N PHE A 12 -21.63 20.52 14.38
CA PHE A 12 -20.93 19.25 14.07
C PHE A 12 -20.18 19.28 12.72
N ASN A 13 -20.62 20.05 11.75
CA ASN A 13 -19.87 20.22 10.51
C ASN A 13 -18.58 21.02 10.74
N ASN A 14 -18.62 22.10 11.49
CA ASN A 14 -17.44 22.93 11.77
C ASN A 14 -16.46 22.23 12.73
N SER A 15 -16.94 21.58 13.80
CA SER A 15 -16.09 20.82 14.72
C SER A 15 -15.42 19.60 14.05
N GLY A 16 -16.10 18.98 13.07
CA GLY A 16 -15.55 17.84 12.35
C GLY A 16 -14.29 18.13 11.51
N HIS A 17 -14.04 19.40 11.14
CA HIS A 17 -12.79 19.80 10.49
C HIS A 17 -11.65 19.90 11.50
N TRP A 18 -11.89 20.46 12.67
CA TRP A 18 -10.90 20.55 13.74
C TRP A 18 -10.55 19.19 14.32
N ILE A 19 -11.54 18.30 14.49
CA ILE A 19 -11.32 16.91 14.90
C ILE A 19 -10.41 16.20 13.87
N ALA A 20 -10.69 16.37 12.57
CA ALA A 20 -9.87 15.78 11.54
C ALA A 20 -8.44 16.33 11.54
N ALA A 21 -8.24 17.63 11.69
CA ALA A 21 -6.92 18.24 11.79
C ALA A 21 -6.16 17.74 13.03
N ALA A 22 -6.82 17.64 14.19
CA ALA A 22 -6.23 17.14 15.42
C ALA A 22 -5.84 15.66 15.31
N LEU A 23 -6.73 14.81 14.76
CA LEU A 23 -6.46 13.39 14.57
C LEU A 23 -5.35 13.16 13.54
N PHE A 24 -5.34 13.92 12.44
CA PHE A 24 -4.24 13.86 11.48
C PHE A 24 -2.91 14.25 12.14
N ALA A 25 -2.86 15.36 12.85
CA ALA A 25 -1.66 15.82 13.52
C ALA A 25 -1.16 14.81 14.57
N ALA A 26 -2.07 14.21 15.35
CA ALA A 26 -1.74 13.20 16.35
C ALA A 26 -1.21 11.91 15.70
N GLY A 27 -1.90 11.39 14.67
CA GLY A 27 -1.47 10.20 13.93
C GLY A 27 -0.15 10.42 13.21
N PHE A 28 -0.01 11.58 12.56
CA PHE A 28 1.25 11.97 11.91
C PHE A 28 2.39 12.05 12.93
N ALA A 29 2.20 12.74 14.06
CA ALA A 29 3.20 12.83 15.10
C ALA A 29 3.56 11.44 15.68
N LEU A 30 2.58 10.53 15.78
CA LEU A 30 2.81 9.17 16.27
C LEU A 30 3.66 8.35 15.27
N VAL A 31 3.27 8.29 14.01
CA VAL A 31 3.93 7.47 12.99
C VAL A 31 5.30 8.05 12.62
N PHE A 32 5.39 9.37 12.44
CA PHE A 32 6.61 10.06 12.04
C PHE A 32 7.48 10.51 13.22
N ARG A 33 7.20 10.05 14.48
CA ARG A 33 7.89 10.50 15.70
C ARG A 33 9.42 10.38 15.64
N ARG A 34 9.94 9.28 15.09
CA ARG A 34 11.40 9.10 14.96
C ARG A 34 12.02 10.14 14.05
N TRP A 35 11.40 10.39 12.90
CA TRP A 35 11.86 11.42 11.96
C TRP A 35 11.79 12.82 12.58
N LEU A 36 10.68 13.17 13.22
CA LEU A 36 10.48 14.49 13.84
C LEU A 36 11.45 14.73 15.01
N PHE A 37 11.59 13.75 15.92
CA PHE A 37 12.38 13.94 17.14
C PHE A 37 13.87 13.62 16.99
N SER A 38 14.31 13.03 15.88
CA SER A 38 15.73 12.86 15.54
C SER A 38 16.35 14.10 14.87
N GLY A 39 15.61 15.18 14.72
CA GLY A 39 16.02 16.32 13.91
C GLY A 39 16.04 15.97 12.42
N PHE A 40 15.04 15.22 11.97
CA PHE A 40 14.85 14.77 10.58
C PHE A 40 15.94 13.82 10.06
N ASP A 41 16.58 13.07 10.97
CA ASP A 41 17.64 12.11 10.63
C ASP A 41 17.10 10.71 10.32
N ALA A 42 16.12 10.23 11.10
CA ALA A 42 15.61 8.86 11.03
C ALA A 42 14.57 8.72 9.91
N ALA A 43 14.96 8.31 8.72
CA ALA A 43 14.05 7.99 7.60
C ALA A 43 13.49 6.56 7.75
N PHE A 44 12.29 6.30 7.18
CA PHE A 44 11.66 4.98 7.19
C PHE A 44 12.45 3.97 6.36
N GLY A 45 12.42 2.71 6.80
CA GLY A 45 13.15 1.60 6.21
C GLY A 45 14.41 1.26 7.01
N ASP A 46 15.08 0.24 6.58
CA ASP A 46 16.38 -0.22 7.10
C ASP A 46 17.47 -0.07 6.04
N ASP A 47 18.63 -0.64 6.30
CA ASP A 47 19.75 -0.66 5.36
C ASP A 47 19.72 -1.86 4.38
N GLU A 48 18.55 -2.49 4.24
CA GLU A 48 18.17 -3.46 3.20
C GLU A 48 16.98 -2.90 2.41
N ASP A 49 15.74 -3.26 2.77
CA ASP A 49 14.53 -2.87 2.04
C ASP A 49 14.35 -1.35 1.93
N GLY A 50 14.80 -0.58 2.93
CA GLY A 50 14.78 0.88 2.90
C GLY A 50 15.74 1.45 1.85
N TYR A 51 16.97 0.92 1.76
CA TYR A 51 17.95 1.34 0.74
C TYR A 51 17.53 0.91 -0.65
N LEU A 52 17.03 -0.33 -0.81
CA LEU A 52 16.42 -0.80 -2.06
C LEU A 52 15.32 0.15 -2.53
N ALA A 53 14.35 0.46 -1.66
CA ALA A 53 13.24 1.35 -2.00
C ALA A 53 13.73 2.75 -2.37
N LEU A 54 14.71 3.29 -1.64
CA LEU A 54 15.28 4.61 -1.92
C LEU A 54 16.02 4.62 -3.26
N ALA A 55 16.79 3.58 -3.59
CA ALA A 55 17.45 3.46 -4.88
C ALA A 55 16.43 3.42 -6.03
N LEU A 56 15.34 2.65 -5.88
CA LEU A 56 14.27 2.57 -6.87
C LEU A 56 13.53 3.90 -7.08
N VAL A 57 13.35 4.68 -6.02
CA VAL A 57 12.73 6.01 -6.11
C VAL A 57 13.71 7.03 -6.71
N GLU A 58 15.02 6.94 -6.40
CA GLU A 58 16.09 7.76 -7.00
C GLU A 58 16.24 7.50 -8.52
N HIS A 59 16.01 6.26 -8.99
CA HIS A 59 16.00 5.95 -10.41
C HIS A 59 15.11 6.93 -11.21
N TRP A 60 13.93 7.29 -10.69
CA TRP A 60 13.04 8.23 -11.37
C TRP A 60 13.62 9.63 -11.49
N ARG A 61 14.53 10.05 -10.60
CA ARG A 61 15.29 11.30 -10.78
C ARG A 61 16.12 11.28 -12.07
N HIS A 62 16.81 10.18 -12.35
CA HIS A 62 17.58 10.01 -13.58
C HIS A 62 16.68 9.96 -14.81
N VAL A 63 15.53 9.30 -14.71
CA VAL A 63 14.52 9.24 -15.79
C VAL A 63 14.00 10.65 -16.11
N PHE A 64 13.58 11.43 -15.10
CA PHE A 64 13.08 12.78 -15.30
C PHE A 64 14.16 13.77 -15.75
N ALA A 65 15.42 13.51 -15.43
CA ALA A 65 16.57 14.24 -15.96
C ALA A 65 16.93 13.84 -17.40
N GLY A 66 16.30 12.81 -17.98
CA GLY A 66 16.60 12.30 -19.31
C GLY A 66 17.95 11.55 -19.40
N ALA A 67 18.50 11.12 -18.28
CA ALA A 67 19.81 10.47 -18.22
C ALA A 67 19.77 8.96 -18.51
N VAL A 68 18.64 8.29 -18.20
CA VAL A 68 18.47 6.85 -18.39
C VAL A 68 17.09 6.53 -18.98
N HIS A 69 16.96 5.34 -19.57
CA HIS A 69 15.65 4.83 -19.97
C HIS A 69 14.85 4.43 -18.73
N TRP A 70 13.55 4.62 -18.73
CA TRP A 70 12.69 4.41 -17.56
C TRP A 70 12.63 2.96 -17.06
N THR A 71 12.96 1.97 -17.90
CA THR A 71 13.02 0.54 -17.53
C THR A 71 14.37 0.11 -16.98
N ASP A 72 15.41 0.94 -17.14
CA ASP A 72 16.80 0.55 -16.99
C ASP A 72 17.48 1.32 -15.84
N PRO A 73 17.34 0.87 -14.60
CA PRO A 73 18.11 1.42 -13.49
C PRO A 73 19.62 1.18 -13.72
N ILE A 74 20.44 1.97 -13.07
CA ILE A 74 21.90 1.88 -13.25
C ILE A 74 22.58 0.81 -12.35
N PHE A 75 21.79 0.01 -11.66
CA PHE A 75 22.21 -1.24 -11.04
C PHE A 75 21.84 -2.44 -11.94
N PHE A 76 22.41 -3.61 -11.71
CA PHE A 76 22.41 -4.76 -12.63
C PHE A 76 22.94 -4.40 -14.02
N PHE A 77 23.79 -3.39 -14.12
CA PHE A 77 24.30 -2.90 -15.40
C PHE A 77 25.02 -4.00 -16.20
N PRO A 78 24.81 -4.10 -17.51
CA PRO A 78 23.99 -3.28 -18.40
C PRO A 78 22.60 -3.91 -18.71
N GLN A 79 21.98 -4.58 -17.76
CA GLN A 79 20.73 -5.29 -17.95
C GLN A 79 19.59 -4.33 -18.31
N HIS A 80 18.94 -4.54 -19.45
CA HIS A 80 17.73 -3.84 -19.83
C HIS A 80 16.50 -4.40 -19.12
N GLY A 81 15.56 -3.52 -18.77
CA GLY A 81 14.30 -3.90 -18.11
C GLY A 81 14.45 -4.35 -16.66
N ALA A 82 15.59 -4.09 -16.03
CA ALA A 82 15.89 -4.55 -14.66
C ALA A 82 14.93 -3.97 -13.62
N LEU A 83 14.27 -2.83 -13.87
CA LEU A 83 13.20 -2.30 -13.03
C LEU A 83 12.03 -3.30 -12.87
N GLY A 84 11.81 -4.19 -13.84
CA GLY A 84 10.75 -5.21 -13.82
C GLY A 84 10.98 -6.36 -12.83
N TYR A 85 12.14 -6.45 -12.20
CA TYR A 85 12.43 -7.49 -11.21
C TYR A 85 11.86 -7.21 -9.83
N THR A 86 11.30 -6.00 -9.58
CA THR A 86 10.67 -5.58 -8.33
C THR A 86 9.54 -4.57 -8.59
N ASP A 87 8.92 -4.01 -7.54
CA ASP A 87 7.99 -2.89 -7.66
C ASP A 87 8.72 -1.65 -8.21
N ALA A 88 8.11 -0.94 -9.17
CA ALA A 88 8.77 0.19 -9.82
C ALA A 88 8.62 1.54 -9.07
N PHE A 89 7.85 1.63 -8.00
CA PHE A 89 7.67 2.82 -7.14
C PHE A 89 7.26 4.10 -7.91
N PHE A 90 6.60 3.96 -9.05
CA PHE A 90 6.38 5.05 -10.02
C PHE A 90 5.73 6.30 -9.41
N LEU A 91 4.58 6.19 -8.73
CA LEU A 91 3.88 7.36 -8.17
C LEU A 91 4.69 8.04 -7.06
N PHE A 92 5.51 7.30 -6.34
CA PHE A 92 6.43 7.88 -5.36
C PHE A 92 7.57 8.61 -6.07
N GLY A 93 8.10 8.02 -7.14
CA GLY A 93 9.12 8.64 -7.99
C GLY A 93 8.66 9.95 -8.64
N VAL A 94 7.39 10.03 -9.08
CA VAL A 94 6.79 11.25 -9.64
C VAL A 94 6.82 12.44 -8.64
N VAL A 95 6.68 12.17 -7.34
CA VAL A 95 6.76 13.21 -6.30
C VAL A 95 8.21 13.43 -5.83
N HIS A 96 8.99 12.36 -5.73
CA HIS A 96 10.37 12.38 -5.25
C HIS A 96 11.31 13.12 -6.22
N ALA A 97 11.25 12.81 -7.51
CA ALA A 97 12.18 13.34 -8.50
C ALA A 97 12.18 14.90 -8.58
N PRO A 98 11.04 15.61 -8.59
CA PRO A 98 11.03 17.06 -8.52
C PRO A 98 11.69 17.62 -7.25
N LEU A 99 11.50 16.97 -6.08
CA LEU A 99 12.15 17.38 -4.84
C LEU A 99 13.67 17.21 -4.94
N ARG A 100 14.13 16.11 -5.52
CA ARG A 100 15.55 15.86 -5.77
C ARG A 100 16.15 16.86 -6.75
N LEU A 101 15.45 17.17 -7.83
CA LEU A 101 15.88 18.19 -8.81
C LEU A 101 15.91 19.60 -8.20
N ALA A 102 15.09 19.87 -7.19
CA ALA A 102 15.12 21.10 -6.39
C ALA A 102 16.23 21.12 -5.32
N GLY A 103 17.06 20.07 -5.21
CA GLY A 103 18.21 20.02 -4.29
C GLY A 103 17.89 19.45 -2.90
N VAL A 104 16.69 18.90 -2.67
CA VAL A 104 16.38 18.19 -1.43
C VAL A 104 17.17 16.87 -1.41
N ASP A 105 17.77 16.50 -0.28
CA ASP A 105 18.49 15.22 -0.16
C ASP A 105 17.55 14.02 -0.30
N PRO A 106 18.06 12.82 -0.71
CA PRO A 106 17.23 11.69 -1.06
C PRO A 106 16.36 11.17 0.10
N PHE A 107 16.88 11.15 1.31
CA PHE A 107 16.16 10.67 2.49
C PHE A 107 15.04 11.61 2.92
N THR A 108 15.32 12.91 2.94
CA THR A 108 14.29 13.94 3.21
C THR A 108 13.22 13.93 2.13
N ALA A 109 13.59 13.80 0.85
CA ALA A 109 12.63 13.72 -0.26
C ALA A 109 11.72 12.50 -0.10
N LEU A 110 12.26 11.32 0.27
CA LEU A 110 11.47 10.13 0.55
C LEU A 110 10.48 10.37 1.69
N MET A 111 10.92 10.94 2.82
CA MET A 111 10.06 11.22 3.97
C MET A 111 8.95 12.22 3.65
N LEU A 112 9.21 13.20 2.79
CA LEU A 112 8.18 14.13 2.29
C LEU A 112 7.16 13.42 1.39
N VAL A 113 7.59 12.46 0.56
CA VAL A 113 6.68 11.59 -0.22
C VAL A 113 5.78 10.78 0.71
N MET A 114 6.34 10.16 1.76
CA MET A 114 5.57 9.38 2.73
C MET A 114 4.58 10.27 3.50
N ALA A 115 5.00 11.46 3.91
CA ALA A 115 4.14 12.44 4.58
C ALA A 115 2.97 12.90 3.69
N ALA A 116 3.25 13.22 2.43
CA ALA A 116 2.24 13.60 1.45
C ALA A 116 1.25 12.44 1.18
N THR A 117 1.76 11.23 1.03
CA THR A 117 0.96 10.02 0.79
C THR A 117 0.05 9.71 1.98
N SER A 118 0.55 9.83 3.23
CA SER A 118 -0.28 9.71 4.44
C SER A 118 -1.40 10.75 4.49
N ALA A 119 -1.10 12.00 4.10
CA ALA A 119 -2.11 13.06 4.04
C ALA A 119 -3.18 12.75 2.96
N ILE A 120 -2.77 12.27 1.78
CA ILE A 120 -3.68 11.83 0.72
C ILE A 120 -4.58 10.70 1.23
N GLY A 121 -4.02 9.70 1.92
CA GLY A 121 -4.77 8.59 2.51
C GLY A 121 -5.82 9.06 3.51
N PHE A 122 -5.42 9.84 4.50
CA PHE A 122 -6.31 10.34 5.55
C PHE A 122 -7.42 11.24 5.01
N PHE A 123 -7.07 12.28 4.27
CA PHE A 123 -8.06 13.24 3.75
C PHE A 123 -8.87 12.66 2.60
N GLY A 124 -8.29 11.77 1.78
CA GLY A 124 -8.98 11.00 0.75
C GLY A 124 -10.03 10.07 1.36
N PHE A 125 -9.70 9.33 2.42
CA PHE A 125 -10.65 8.50 3.16
C PHE A 125 -11.79 9.35 3.74
N ARG A 126 -11.45 10.44 4.43
CA ARG A 126 -12.47 11.34 5.00
C ARG A 126 -13.39 11.91 3.92
N HIS A 127 -12.85 12.32 2.77
CA HIS A 127 -13.64 12.80 1.64
C HIS A 127 -14.59 11.70 1.11
N LEU A 128 -14.06 10.49 0.89
CA LEU A 128 -14.82 9.32 0.46
C LEU A 128 -16.00 9.05 1.42
N ALA A 129 -15.71 8.96 2.72
CA ALA A 129 -16.68 8.65 3.76
C ALA A 129 -17.81 9.72 3.87
N VAL A 130 -17.42 10.99 3.86
CA VAL A 130 -18.40 12.10 3.98
C VAL A 130 -19.21 12.25 2.69
N ARG A 131 -18.55 12.22 1.54
CA ARG A 131 -19.18 12.56 0.25
C ARG A 131 -20.04 11.45 -0.32
N HIS A 132 -19.62 10.21 -0.17
CA HIS A 132 -20.25 9.07 -0.85
C HIS A 132 -21.02 8.14 0.09
N PHE A 133 -20.67 8.11 1.38
CA PHE A 133 -21.33 7.30 2.39
C PHE A 133 -22.12 8.14 3.41
N GLU A 134 -22.16 9.45 3.23
CA GLU A 134 -22.89 10.40 4.09
C GLU A 134 -22.56 10.25 5.59
N ILE A 135 -21.34 9.81 5.89
CA ILE A 135 -20.82 9.64 7.26
C ILE A 135 -20.53 11.03 7.84
N PRO A 136 -20.99 11.32 9.09
CA PRO A 136 -20.69 12.60 9.74
C PRO A 136 -19.18 12.89 9.79
N PRO A 137 -18.75 14.16 9.56
CA PRO A 137 -17.34 14.51 9.42
C PRO A 137 -16.43 14.07 10.58
N ALA A 138 -16.94 14.02 11.82
CA ALA A 138 -16.19 13.56 12.99
C ALA A 138 -15.99 12.03 12.97
N CYS A 139 -17.04 11.24 12.67
CA CYS A 139 -16.92 9.78 12.54
C CYS A 139 -16.06 9.40 11.33
N ALA A 140 -16.16 10.15 10.23
CA ALA A 140 -15.29 9.99 9.07
C ALA A 140 -13.81 10.28 9.39
N ALA A 141 -13.53 11.23 10.30
CA ALA A 141 -12.18 11.52 10.77
C ALA A 141 -11.61 10.39 11.64
N VAL A 142 -12.45 9.76 12.49
CA VAL A 142 -12.04 8.55 13.24
C VAL A 142 -11.73 7.41 12.27
N GLY A 143 -12.61 7.14 11.30
CA GLY A 143 -12.35 6.12 10.27
C GLY A 143 -11.09 6.42 9.45
N ALA A 144 -10.83 7.68 9.11
CA ALA A 144 -9.61 8.09 8.43
C ALA A 144 -8.35 7.83 9.27
N PHE A 145 -8.43 8.01 10.58
CA PHE A 145 -7.35 7.67 11.52
C PHE A 145 -7.11 6.16 11.55
N LEU A 146 -8.18 5.36 11.68
CA LEU A 146 -8.09 3.89 11.67
C LEU A 146 -7.56 3.32 10.34
N PHE A 147 -7.66 4.07 9.25
CA PHE A 147 -7.11 3.67 7.95
C PHE A 147 -5.66 4.12 7.78
N ALA A 148 -5.38 5.41 7.99
CA ALA A 148 -4.09 6.00 7.62
C ALA A 148 -3.02 5.92 8.71
N PHE A 149 -3.42 5.59 9.95
CA PHE A 149 -2.54 5.50 11.11
C PHE A 149 -2.90 4.27 11.95
N ALA A 150 -3.24 3.17 11.28
CA ALA A 150 -3.54 1.91 11.92
C ALA A 150 -2.30 1.34 12.63
N ASN A 151 -2.51 0.50 13.64
CA ASN A 151 -1.44 -0.24 14.31
C ASN A 151 -0.54 -0.97 13.31
N MET A 152 -1.12 -1.62 12.31
CA MET A 152 -0.39 -2.33 11.27
C MET A 152 0.51 -1.44 10.41
N ASP A 153 0.14 -0.17 10.17
CA ASP A 153 0.94 0.75 9.37
C ASP A 153 2.26 1.08 10.08
N ALA A 154 2.23 1.22 11.42
CA ALA A 154 3.43 1.49 12.22
C ALA A 154 4.44 0.32 12.17
N VAL A 155 3.95 -0.92 12.05
CA VAL A 155 4.78 -2.13 11.96
C VAL A 155 5.35 -2.32 10.54
N LYS A 156 4.59 -1.93 9.51
CA LYS A 156 4.96 -2.14 8.09
C LYS A 156 5.79 -1.01 7.47
N LEU A 157 6.32 -0.07 8.24
CA LEU A 157 7.09 1.09 7.75
C LEU A 157 8.40 0.73 7.03
N ILE A 158 8.90 -0.49 7.19
CA ILE A 158 10.05 -1.01 6.43
C ILE A 158 9.69 -1.12 4.94
N HIS A 159 8.48 -1.58 4.64
CA HIS A 159 8.03 -1.78 3.27
C HIS A 159 7.33 -0.52 2.72
N ILE A 160 8.11 0.41 2.21
CA ILE A 160 7.65 1.71 1.70
C ILE A 160 6.56 1.56 0.62
N GLN A 161 6.63 0.52 -0.23
CA GLN A 161 5.61 0.22 -1.23
C GLN A 161 4.21 -0.01 -0.64
N ALA A 162 4.11 -0.45 0.62
CA ALA A 162 2.84 -0.62 1.32
C ALA A 162 2.01 0.67 1.39
N TYR A 163 2.67 1.83 1.42
CA TYR A 163 2.02 3.14 1.36
C TYR A 163 1.21 3.39 0.08
N GLY A 164 1.36 2.58 -0.96
CA GLY A 164 0.48 2.59 -2.13
C GLY A 164 -1.00 2.45 -1.76
N ALA A 165 -1.33 1.76 -0.67
CA ALA A 165 -2.69 1.63 -0.17
C ALA A 165 -3.35 2.97 0.21
N MET A 166 -2.57 3.98 0.60
CA MET A 166 -3.05 5.33 0.92
C MET A 166 -3.70 6.06 -0.26
N LEU A 167 -3.47 5.60 -1.49
CA LEU A 167 -4.08 6.17 -2.70
C LEU A 167 -5.46 5.56 -3.00
N LEU A 168 -5.81 4.42 -2.40
CA LEU A 168 -7.06 3.70 -2.66
C LEU A 168 -8.33 4.48 -2.31
N PRO A 169 -8.42 5.25 -1.20
CA PRO A 169 -9.59 6.07 -0.92
C PRO A 169 -9.89 7.07 -2.03
N SER A 170 -8.84 7.66 -2.62
CA SER A 170 -8.96 8.58 -3.76
C SER A 170 -9.46 7.87 -5.00
N ALA A 171 -8.95 6.67 -5.30
CA ALA A 171 -9.44 5.84 -6.41
C ALA A 171 -10.93 5.49 -6.24
N CYS A 172 -11.34 5.03 -5.04
CA CYS A 172 -12.73 4.74 -4.71
C CYS A 172 -13.63 6.00 -4.84
N GLY A 173 -13.15 7.15 -4.35
CA GLY A 173 -13.86 8.42 -4.44
C GLY A 173 -14.08 8.86 -5.89
N LEU A 174 -13.09 8.68 -6.75
CA LEU A 174 -13.19 8.96 -8.19
C LEU A 174 -14.18 7.99 -8.89
N ILE A 175 -14.13 6.69 -8.59
CA ILE A 175 -15.09 5.70 -9.11
C ILE A 175 -16.51 6.10 -8.76
N LEU A 176 -16.78 6.39 -7.48
CA LEU A 176 -18.12 6.75 -7.01
C LEU A 176 -18.56 8.14 -7.52
N SER A 177 -17.64 9.08 -7.67
CA SER A 177 -17.93 10.39 -8.28
C SER A 177 -18.32 10.24 -9.75
N GLY A 178 -17.62 9.39 -10.48
CA GLY A 178 -17.95 9.05 -11.86
C GLY A 178 -19.32 8.37 -11.97
N TRP A 179 -19.57 7.40 -11.10
CA TRP A 179 -20.83 6.69 -11.06
C TRP A 179 -22.03 7.59 -10.75
N ASN A 180 -21.89 8.50 -9.79
CA ASN A 180 -22.96 9.40 -9.36
C ASN A 180 -23.23 10.56 -10.35
N SER A 181 -22.31 10.83 -11.28
CA SER A 181 -22.42 11.91 -12.26
C SER A 181 -23.10 11.43 -13.54
N LYS A 182 -24.33 11.91 -13.81
CA LYS A 182 -25.07 11.50 -15.01
C LYS A 182 -24.40 11.91 -16.33
N HIS A 183 -23.78 13.10 -16.38
CA HIS A 183 -23.24 13.69 -17.62
C HIS A 183 -21.72 13.90 -17.63
N ARG A 184 -21.08 13.94 -16.46
CA ARG A 184 -19.64 14.23 -16.31
C ARG A 184 -18.85 13.05 -15.74
N GLY A 185 -19.40 11.85 -15.78
CA GLY A 185 -18.78 10.67 -15.17
C GLY A 185 -17.51 10.19 -15.88
N ALA A 186 -17.32 10.55 -17.15
CA ALA A 186 -16.18 10.11 -17.94
C ALA A 186 -14.82 10.56 -17.36
N VAL A 187 -14.71 11.82 -16.93
CA VAL A 187 -13.45 12.37 -16.38
C VAL A 187 -13.04 11.66 -15.09
N PRO A 188 -13.87 11.63 -14.02
CA PRO A 188 -13.46 10.93 -12.80
C PRO A 188 -13.32 9.42 -13.00
N GLY A 189 -14.10 8.78 -13.88
CA GLY A 189 -13.94 7.38 -14.23
C GLY A 189 -12.60 7.09 -14.91
N GLY A 190 -12.22 7.92 -15.88
CA GLY A 190 -10.91 7.83 -16.54
C GLY A 190 -9.75 8.10 -15.56
N ALA A 191 -9.88 9.11 -14.70
CA ALA A 191 -8.88 9.42 -13.68
C ALA A 191 -8.69 8.27 -12.67
N ALA A 192 -9.79 7.65 -12.22
CA ALA A 192 -9.73 6.46 -11.37
C ALA A 192 -8.99 5.31 -12.04
N ALA A 193 -9.26 5.08 -13.31
CA ALA A 193 -8.64 4.01 -14.09
C ALA A 193 -7.13 4.26 -14.32
N LEU A 194 -6.73 5.50 -14.60
CA LEU A 194 -5.30 5.87 -14.69
C LEU A 194 -4.59 5.73 -13.35
N LEU A 195 -5.19 6.18 -12.25
CA LEU A 195 -4.62 6.02 -10.91
C LEU A 195 -4.45 4.54 -10.56
N TYR A 196 -5.45 3.72 -10.87
CA TYR A 196 -5.40 2.28 -10.65
C TYR A 196 -4.33 1.60 -11.51
N ALA A 197 -4.21 1.96 -12.78
CA ALA A 197 -3.14 1.45 -13.65
C ALA A 197 -1.74 1.87 -13.14
N ALA A 198 -1.59 3.12 -12.70
CA ALA A 198 -0.33 3.60 -12.12
C ALA A 198 0.05 2.91 -10.80
N LEU A 199 -0.94 2.44 -10.02
CA LEU A 199 -0.68 1.64 -8.82
C LEU A 199 0.00 0.31 -9.14
N PHE A 200 -0.26 -0.32 -10.29
CA PHE A 200 0.46 -1.52 -10.72
C PHE A 200 1.96 -1.28 -10.92
N LEU A 201 2.36 -0.08 -11.35
CA LEU A 201 3.76 0.33 -11.45
C LEU A 201 4.34 0.85 -10.12
N THR A 202 3.51 1.08 -9.11
CA THR A 202 3.97 1.66 -7.83
C THR A 202 4.12 0.59 -6.76
N ALA A 203 3.09 -0.25 -6.62
CA ALA A 203 2.95 -1.29 -5.61
C ALA A 203 2.03 -2.38 -6.17
N PHE A 204 2.61 -3.32 -6.89
CA PHE A 204 1.87 -4.37 -7.61
C PHE A 204 0.87 -5.10 -6.71
N GLN A 205 1.32 -5.55 -5.53
CA GLN A 205 0.46 -6.32 -4.62
C GLN A 205 -0.76 -5.52 -4.16
N THR A 206 -0.59 -4.23 -3.85
CA THR A 206 -1.70 -3.34 -3.47
C THR A 206 -2.72 -3.21 -4.59
N ALA A 207 -2.26 -2.98 -5.83
CA ALA A 207 -3.14 -2.89 -6.99
C ALA A 207 -3.87 -4.22 -7.25
N TRP A 208 -3.15 -5.33 -7.17
CA TRP A 208 -3.70 -6.66 -7.39
C TRP A 208 -4.77 -7.02 -6.35
N PHE A 209 -4.49 -6.85 -5.05
CA PHE A 209 -5.47 -7.13 -3.99
C PHE A 209 -6.69 -6.23 -4.07
N PHE A 210 -6.52 -4.96 -4.45
CA PHE A 210 -7.67 -4.08 -4.70
C PHE A 210 -8.52 -4.61 -5.86
N GLY A 211 -7.91 -5.01 -6.97
CA GLY A 211 -8.62 -5.64 -8.09
C GLY A 211 -9.32 -6.94 -7.70
N PHE A 212 -8.67 -7.77 -6.87
CA PHE A 212 -9.25 -9.01 -6.36
C PHE A 212 -10.47 -8.75 -5.46
N LEU A 213 -10.42 -7.74 -4.59
CA LEU A 213 -11.58 -7.32 -3.80
C LEU A 213 -12.72 -6.77 -4.66
N LEU A 214 -12.42 -6.03 -5.74
CA LEU A 214 -13.43 -5.61 -6.71
C LEU A 214 -14.05 -6.81 -7.45
N LEU A 215 -13.28 -7.83 -7.76
CA LEU A 215 -13.78 -9.09 -8.31
C LEU A 215 -14.72 -9.80 -7.32
N LEU A 216 -14.32 -9.93 -6.06
CA LEU A 216 -15.18 -10.50 -5.02
C LEU A 216 -16.48 -9.69 -4.86
N LEU A 217 -16.39 -8.36 -4.90
CA LEU A 217 -17.56 -7.47 -4.86
C LEU A 217 -18.51 -7.74 -6.04
N ALA A 218 -17.98 -7.90 -7.25
CA ALA A 218 -18.77 -8.24 -8.44
C ALA A 218 -19.46 -9.60 -8.32
N LEU A 219 -18.77 -10.60 -7.77
CA LEU A 219 -19.33 -11.94 -7.52
C LEU A 219 -20.39 -11.94 -6.41
N LEU A 220 -20.22 -11.12 -5.36
CA LEU A 220 -21.17 -11.00 -4.26
C LEU A 220 -22.43 -10.21 -4.63
N HIS A 221 -22.36 -9.32 -5.61
CA HIS A 221 -23.47 -8.45 -5.97
C HIS A 221 -24.77 -9.21 -6.30
N PRO A 222 -24.78 -10.26 -7.17
CA PRO A 222 -26.00 -11.03 -7.44
C PRO A 222 -26.49 -11.83 -6.23
N VAL A 223 -25.61 -12.23 -5.33
CA VAL A 223 -25.96 -12.99 -4.13
C VAL A 223 -26.66 -12.10 -3.08
N ILE A 224 -26.13 -10.88 -2.87
CA ILE A 224 -26.63 -9.98 -1.83
C ILE A 224 -27.77 -9.09 -2.34
N CYS A 225 -27.65 -8.58 -3.57
CA CYS A 225 -28.64 -7.70 -4.16
C CYS A 225 -29.69 -8.43 -5.00
N GLY A 226 -29.40 -9.66 -5.42
CA GLY A 226 -30.26 -10.45 -6.29
C GLY A 226 -29.96 -10.27 -7.79
N PRO A 227 -30.35 -11.25 -8.61
CA PRO A 227 -30.04 -11.28 -10.05
C PRO A 227 -30.69 -10.13 -10.83
N TRP A 228 -31.87 -9.70 -10.42
CA TRP A 228 -32.57 -8.57 -11.06
C TRP A 228 -31.79 -7.25 -10.89
N GLN A 229 -31.32 -6.94 -9.66
CA GLN A 229 -30.56 -5.71 -9.42
C GLN A 229 -29.20 -5.77 -10.14
N SER A 230 -28.62 -6.95 -10.27
CA SER A 230 -27.36 -7.14 -11.00
C SER A 230 -27.54 -6.93 -12.50
N SER A 231 -28.64 -7.44 -13.08
CA SER A 231 -28.95 -7.19 -14.50
C SER A 231 -29.24 -5.70 -14.76
N GLU A 232 -29.90 -5.03 -13.83
CA GLU A 232 -30.13 -3.58 -13.91
C GLU A 232 -28.81 -2.79 -13.80
N LEU A 233 -27.89 -3.19 -12.92
CA LEU A 233 -26.55 -2.61 -12.82
C LEU A 233 -25.81 -2.73 -14.17
N VAL A 234 -25.78 -3.93 -14.76
CA VAL A 234 -25.16 -4.17 -16.07
C VAL A 234 -25.84 -3.31 -17.15
N ARG A 235 -27.18 -3.25 -17.16
CA ARG A 235 -27.92 -2.39 -18.09
C ARG A 235 -27.53 -0.91 -17.93
N GLN A 236 -27.38 -0.41 -16.71
CA GLN A 236 -26.92 0.96 -16.45
C GLN A 236 -25.48 1.18 -16.95
N MET A 237 -24.58 0.23 -16.74
CA MET A 237 -23.22 0.30 -17.26
C MET A 237 -23.22 0.42 -18.80
N MET A 238 -24.07 -0.34 -19.47
CA MET A 238 -24.15 -0.37 -20.95
C MET A 238 -24.92 0.82 -21.55
N THR A 239 -25.70 1.54 -20.75
CA THR A 239 -26.55 2.65 -21.21
C THR A 239 -26.13 3.99 -20.59
N SER A 240 -26.71 4.34 -19.43
CA SER A 240 -26.53 5.65 -18.81
C SER A 240 -25.11 5.93 -18.29
N ARG A 241 -24.34 4.86 -17.99
CA ARG A 241 -22.94 4.96 -17.51
C ARG A 241 -21.91 4.62 -18.60
N ARG A 242 -22.36 4.29 -19.81
CA ARG A 242 -21.48 3.93 -20.93
C ARG A 242 -20.32 4.92 -21.16
N PRO A 243 -20.51 6.27 -21.14
CA PRO A 243 -19.40 7.20 -21.33
C PRO A 243 -18.31 7.08 -20.26
N MET A 244 -18.72 6.85 -18.99
CA MET A 244 -17.77 6.62 -17.89
C MET A 244 -17.02 5.30 -18.10
N ILE A 245 -17.73 4.21 -18.41
CA ILE A 245 -17.12 2.88 -18.59
C ILE A 245 -16.14 2.89 -19.75
N VAL A 246 -16.51 3.48 -20.90
CA VAL A 246 -15.63 3.61 -22.06
C VAL A 246 -14.39 4.44 -21.74
N ALA A 247 -14.56 5.59 -21.08
CA ALA A 247 -13.44 6.42 -20.67
C ALA A 247 -12.51 5.68 -19.69
N ALA A 248 -13.07 4.97 -18.72
CA ALA A 248 -12.29 4.16 -17.77
C ALA A 248 -11.55 3.02 -18.48
N ALA A 249 -12.20 2.31 -19.40
CA ALA A 249 -11.59 1.22 -20.16
C ALA A 249 -10.43 1.72 -21.03
N LEU A 250 -10.61 2.82 -21.76
CA LEU A 250 -9.57 3.41 -22.60
C LEU A 250 -8.40 3.95 -21.75
N ALA A 251 -8.72 4.62 -20.65
CA ALA A 251 -7.72 5.15 -19.73
C ALA A 251 -6.93 4.02 -19.05
N PHE A 252 -7.59 2.94 -18.63
CA PHE A 252 -6.92 1.77 -18.07
C PHE A 252 -6.05 1.08 -19.13
N ALA A 253 -6.58 0.85 -20.33
CA ALA A 253 -5.83 0.22 -21.42
C ALA A 253 -4.56 1.00 -21.78
N ALA A 254 -4.65 2.33 -21.83
CA ALA A 254 -3.47 3.18 -22.06
C ALA A 254 -2.53 3.20 -20.86
N GLY A 255 -3.07 3.34 -19.64
CA GLY A 255 -2.27 3.46 -18.42
C GLY A 255 -1.59 2.18 -17.97
N ILE A 256 -2.12 0.99 -18.35
CA ILE A 256 -1.52 -0.30 -18.00
C ILE A 256 -0.37 -0.71 -18.96
N LEU A 257 -0.25 -0.07 -20.11
CA LEU A 257 0.78 -0.42 -21.10
C LEU A 257 2.21 -0.39 -20.52
N PRO A 258 2.64 0.62 -19.75
CA PRO A 258 3.96 0.61 -19.15
C PRO A 258 4.18 -0.60 -18.23
N PHE A 259 3.17 -0.99 -17.44
CA PHE A 259 3.23 -2.18 -16.61
C PHE A 259 3.42 -3.44 -17.47
N LEU A 260 2.66 -3.59 -18.56
CA LEU A 260 2.78 -4.74 -19.44
C LEU A 260 4.16 -4.79 -20.14
N ILE A 261 4.68 -3.64 -20.59
CA ILE A 261 6.00 -3.54 -21.22
C ILE A 261 7.09 -4.00 -20.23
N LEU A 262 6.98 -3.63 -18.96
CA LEU A 262 7.98 -3.92 -17.94
C LEU A 262 7.90 -5.37 -17.42
N TYR A 263 6.71 -5.86 -17.06
CA TYR A 263 6.56 -7.13 -16.33
C TYR A 263 6.25 -8.34 -17.20
N VAL A 264 5.65 -8.17 -18.39
CA VAL A 264 5.37 -9.33 -19.26
C VAL A 264 6.66 -10.06 -19.67
N PRO A 265 7.77 -9.40 -20.03
CA PRO A 265 9.03 -10.09 -20.32
C PRO A 265 9.52 -10.93 -19.14
N VAL A 266 9.40 -10.43 -17.91
CA VAL A 266 9.81 -11.13 -16.69
C VAL A 266 8.95 -12.39 -16.48
N ILE A 267 7.64 -12.30 -16.68
CA ILE A 267 6.73 -13.45 -16.59
C ILE A 267 7.05 -14.50 -17.67
N LEU A 268 7.31 -14.05 -18.92
CA LEU A 268 7.66 -14.95 -20.04
C LEU A 268 9.02 -15.61 -19.85
N ALA A 269 9.94 -15.00 -19.09
CA ALA A 269 11.19 -15.60 -18.67
C ALA A 269 11.02 -16.71 -17.61
N GLY A 270 9.79 -16.97 -17.16
CA GLY A 270 9.46 -18.05 -16.24
C GLY A 270 9.50 -17.66 -14.75
N HIS A 271 9.69 -16.38 -14.43
CA HIS A 271 9.68 -15.92 -13.04
C HIS A 271 8.28 -16.01 -12.43
N SER A 272 8.11 -16.92 -11.48
CA SER A 272 6.88 -17.11 -10.70
C SER A 272 7.21 -17.73 -9.35
N ARG A 273 6.37 -17.48 -8.35
CA ARG A 273 6.52 -18.07 -7.01
C ARG A 273 5.89 -19.44 -6.97
N ASP A 274 6.62 -20.41 -6.43
CA ASP A 274 6.05 -21.74 -6.17
C ASP A 274 5.01 -21.66 -5.04
N PHE A 275 3.98 -22.49 -5.13
CA PHE A 275 2.94 -22.51 -4.11
C PHE A 275 3.49 -22.92 -2.73
N ALA A 276 4.54 -23.75 -2.67
CA ALA A 276 5.18 -24.12 -1.41
C ALA A 276 5.76 -22.91 -0.68
N GLU A 277 6.41 -21.98 -1.42
CA GLU A 277 6.92 -20.72 -0.88
C GLU A 277 5.79 -19.82 -0.37
N VAL A 278 4.68 -19.71 -1.13
CA VAL A 278 3.51 -18.94 -0.69
C VAL A 278 2.90 -19.56 0.55
N ALA A 279 2.78 -20.88 0.56
CA ALA A 279 2.17 -21.65 1.64
C ALA A 279 2.91 -21.56 2.97
N SER A 280 4.26 -21.46 2.94
CA SER A 280 5.07 -21.28 4.15
C SER A 280 4.96 -19.86 4.75
N ASN A 281 4.38 -18.93 4.01
CA ASN A 281 4.17 -17.54 4.43
C ASN A 281 2.67 -17.20 4.59
N MET A 282 1.78 -18.18 4.64
CA MET A 282 0.35 -17.92 4.85
C MET A 282 0.08 -17.66 6.34
N PRO A 283 -0.77 -16.65 6.67
CA PRO A 283 -1.09 -16.33 8.04
C PRO A 283 -1.99 -17.39 8.68
N GLU A 284 -1.90 -17.49 9.99
CA GLU A 284 -2.84 -18.18 10.85
C GLU A 284 -3.93 -17.23 11.39
N TRP A 285 -4.95 -17.79 12.06
CA TRP A 285 -6.04 -16.97 12.62
C TRP A 285 -5.57 -16.05 13.75
N SER A 286 -4.56 -16.45 14.52
CA SER A 286 -3.91 -15.65 15.56
C SER A 286 -3.31 -14.38 15.00
N ASP A 287 -2.74 -14.44 13.79
CA ASP A 287 -2.07 -13.32 13.14
C ASP A 287 -3.03 -12.17 12.81
N LEU A 288 -4.32 -12.46 12.63
CA LEU A 288 -5.32 -11.42 12.41
C LEU A 288 -5.35 -10.40 13.55
N ALA A 289 -5.19 -10.86 14.79
CA ALA A 289 -5.16 -10.05 16.00
C ALA A 289 -3.74 -9.79 16.51
N ASN A 290 -2.70 -10.22 15.81
CA ASN A 290 -1.32 -9.95 16.18
C ASN A 290 -0.98 -8.48 15.95
N VAL A 291 -1.01 -7.71 17.05
CA VAL A 291 -0.75 -6.26 17.07
C VAL A 291 0.68 -5.92 17.48
N THR A 292 1.53 -6.90 17.65
CA THR A 292 2.86 -6.89 18.29
C THR A 292 2.85 -6.57 19.80
N PRO A 293 3.89 -6.98 20.55
CA PRO A 293 4.00 -6.72 22.00
C PRO A 293 4.02 -5.23 22.36
N GLU A 294 4.46 -4.37 21.45
CA GLU A 294 4.62 -2.93 21.65
C GLU A 294 3.32 -2.13 21.50
N ASN A 295 2.20 -2.78 21.17
CA ASN A 295 0.90 -2.12 21.20
C ASN A 295 0.52 -1.74 22.63
N VAL A 296 0.20 -0.45 22.82
CA VAL A 296 0.01 0.13 24.18
C VAL A 296 -1.14 -0.51 24.94
N LEU A 297 -2.22 -0.88 24.26
CA LEU A 297 -3.43 -1.38 24.93
C LEU A 297 -3.50 -2.90 24.99
N TRP A 298 -3.11 -3.58 23.93
CA TRP A 298 -3.34 -5.00 23.75
C TRP A 298 -2.05 -5.83 23.75
N GLY A 299 -0.88 -5.24 23.48
CA GLY A 299 0.37 -5.95 23.25
C GLY A 299 0.67 -6.97 24.34
N SER A 300 0.81 -6.54 25.60
CA SER A 300 1.14 -7.43 26.72
C SER A 300 0.06 -8.48 27.02
N THR A 301 -1.20 -8.19 26.72
CA THR A 301 -2.30 -9.16 26.93
C THR A 301 -2.27 -10.25 25.86
N LEU A 302 -2.11 -9.87 24.61
CA LEU A 302 -2.09 -10.82 23.48
C LEU A 302 -0.79 -11.63 23.46
N GLU A 303 0.33 -11.05 23.91
CA GLU A 303 1.59 -11.77 24.11
C GLU A 303 1.43 -12.89 25.15
N ARG A 304 0.80 -12.64 26.31
CA ARG A 304 0.52 -13.66 27.32
C ARG A 304 -0.42 -14.75 26.83
N LEU A 305 -1.27 -14.45 25.85
CA LEU A 305 -2.16 -15.42 25.20
C LEU A 305 -1.48 -16.18 24.05
N GLY A 306 -0.22 -15.86 23.72
CA GLY A 306 0.52 -16.44 22.60
C GLY A 306 0.00 -16.01 21.23
N ILE A 307 -0.69 -14.86 21.15
CA ILE A 307 -1.25 -14.30 19.91
C ILE A 307 -0.33 -13.21 19.34
N ALA A 308 0.24 -12.36 20.18
CA ALA A 308 1.24 -11.38 19.73
C ALA A 308 2.58 -12.09 19.53
N GLY A 309 3.19 -11.89 18.36
CA GLY A 309 4.34 -12.63 17.88
C GLY A 309 5.54 -12.60 18.83
N GLN A 310 6.28 -13.69 18.82
CA GLN A 310 7.61 -13.72 19.41
C GLN A 310 8.60 -13.18 18.38
N ALA A 311 9.58 -12.40 18.85
CA ALA A 311 10.62 -11.78 18.02
C ALA A 311 11.46 -12.78 17.18
N ASP A 312 11.34 -14.08 17.48
CA ASP A 312 12.05 -15.18 16.81
C ASP A 312 11.21 -15.90 15.74
N ASP A 313 10.00 -15.41 15.41
CA ASP A 313 9.16 -16.05 14.38
C ASP A 313 9.74 -15.73 13.00
N PRO A 314 10.09 -16.76 12.17
CA PRO A 314 10.58 -16.56 10.81
C PRO A 314 9.58 -15.85 9.88
N VAL A 315 8.33 -15.71 10.29
CA VAL A 315 7.27 -14.98 9.54
C VAL A 315 6.92 -13.66 10.24
N TRP A 316 7.92 -12.91 10.67
CA TRP A 316 7.76 -11.59 11.33
C TRP A 316 6.89 -10.58 10.56
N GLU A 317 6.64 -10.81 9.28
CA GLU A 317 5.71 -10.01 8.48
C GLU A 317 4.23 -10.45 8.61
N ALA A 318 3.91 -11.58 9.23
CA ALA A 318 2.55 -12.13 9.30
C ALA A 318 1.60 -11.36 10.23
N GLU A 319 2.10 -10.35 10.92
CA GLU A 319 1.33 -9.47 11.78
C GLU A 319 0.29 -8.67 10.99
N LEU A 320 -0.98 -9.12 11.03
CA LEU A 320 -2.09 -8.41 10.35
C LEU A 320 -2.55 -7.18 11.12
N GLY A 321 -2.27 -7.12 12.43
CA GLY A 321 -2.32 -5.92 13.25
C GLY A 321 -3.70 -5.34 13.52
N LEU A 322 -4.77 -6.09 13.31
CA LEU A 322 -6.11 -5.65 13.67
C LEU A 322 -6.32 -5.75 15.18
N THR A 323 -6.60 -4.62 15.80
CA THR A 323 -6.88 -4.59 17.24
C THR A 323 -8.20 -5.27 17.58
N PRO A 324 -8.33 -5.91 18.75
CA PRO A 324 -9.53 -6.65 19.14
C PRO A 324 -10.81 -5.84 19.05
N THR A 325 -10.81 -4.55 19.46
CA THR A 325 -12.02 -3.71 19.37
C THR A 325 -12.38 -3.41 17.91
N VAL A 326 -11.41 -3.20 17.03
CA VAL A 326 -11.65 -3.06 15.57
C VAL A 326 -12.33 -4.29 15.02
N ILE A 327 -11.83 -5.50 15.33
CA ILE A 327 -12.44 -6.77 14.87
C ILE A 327 -13.88 -6.88 15.34
N VAL A 328 -14.12 -6.69 16.65
CA VAL A 328 -15.46 -6.79 17.23
C VAL A 328 -16.41 -5.77 16.62
N VAL A 329 -16.03 -4.49 16.54
CA VAL A 329 -16.88 -3.43 15.98
C VAL A 329 -17.15 -3.65 14.51
N PHE A 330 -16.18 -4.16 13.74
CA PHE A 330 -16.36 -4.51 12.34
C PHE A 330 -17.39 -5.65 12.17
N ILE A 331 -17.22 -6.78 12.87
CA ILE A 331 -18.13 -7.93 12.76
C ILE A 331 -19.55 -7.58 13.23
N VAL A 332 -19.68 -6.90 14.39
CA VAL A 332 -20.97 -6.43 14.88
C VAL A 332 -21.59 -5.44 13.89
N GLY A 333 -20.77 -4.58 13.30
CA GLY A 333 -21.19 -3.62 12.27
C GLY A 333 -21.79 -4.29 11.05
N LEU A 334 -21.16 -5.34 10.55
CA LEU A 334 -21.69 -6.13 9.43
C LEU A 334 -23.01 -6.81 9.80
N ALA A 335 -23.12 -7.34 11.02
CA ALA A 335 -24.37 -7.95 11.50
C ALA A 335 -25.51 -6.93 11.58
N ILE A 336 -25.22 -5.70 12.04
CA ILE A 336 -26.19 -4.60 12.09
C ILE A 336 -26.62 -4.20 10.66
N LEU A 337 -25.68 -4.01 9.73
CA LEU A 337 -25.99 -3.70 8.33
C LEU A 337 -26.85 -4.79 7.68
N ALA A 338 -26.51 -6.05 7.90
CA ALA A 338 -27.27 -7.20 7.41
C ALA A 338 -28.70 -7.25 7.97
N ALA A 339 -28.85 -7.00 9.28
CA ALA A 339 -30.16 -6.98 9.94
C ALA A 339 -31.06 -5.84 9.43
N GLN A 340 -30.48 -4.67 9.18
CA GLN A 340 -31.22 -3.52 8.63
C GLN A 340 -31.76 -3.80 7.23
N MET A 341 -31.08 -4.61 6.43
CA MET A 341 -31.54 -4.98 5.09
C MET A 341 -32.65 -6.04 5.09
N ARG A 342 -32.74 -6.86 6.14
CA ARG A 342 -33.79 -7.88 6.30
C ARG A 342 -35.09 -7.31 6.90
N ALA A 343 -35.03 -6.14 7.54
CA ALA A 343 -36.20 -5.52 8.08
C ALA A 343 -37.18 -5.16 6.93
N PRO A 344 -38.45 -5.61 6.96
CA PRO A 344 -39.41 -5.24 5.93
C PRO A 344 -39.53 -3.71 5.91
N PRO A 345 -39.71 -3.09 4.73
CA PRO A 345 -39.99 -1.68 4.66
C PRO A 345 -41.19 -1.43 5.60
N TYR A 346 -41.06 -0.47 6.52
CA TYR A 346 -42.09 -0.13 7.51
C TYR A 346 -43.48 -0.23 6.85
N PRO A 347 -44.48 -0.90 7.50
CA PRO A 347 -45.83 -0.91 6.98
C PRO A 347 -46.24 0.55 6.79
N LEU A 348 -46.60 0.92 5.56
CA LEU A 348 -47.19 2.22 5.27
C LEU A 348 -48.39 2.37 6.19
N PRO A 349 -48.54 3.45 6.95
CA PRO A 349 -49.80 3.70 7.66
C PRO A 349 -50.91 3.64 6.62
N SER A 350 -51.82 2.71 6.82
CA SER A 350 -53.01 2.55 5.98
C SER A 350 -53.74 3.87 5.91
N ALA A 351 -54.01 4.33 4.68
CA ALA A 351 -54.94 5.37 4.31
C ALA A 351 -54.65 6.82 4.80
N ALA A 352 -53.74 7.48 4.10
CA ALA A 352 -53.91 8.91 3.78
C ALA A 352 -53.22 9.14 2.42
N LEU A 353 -54.00 9.47 1.40
CA LEU A 353 -53.50 9.92 0.10
C LEU A 353 -52.56 11.12 0.31
N PRO A 354 -51.31 11.07 -0.16
CA PRO A 354 -50.39 12.19 -0.01
C PRO A 354 -50.86 13.35 -0.90
N SER A 355 -51.07 14.50 -0.30
CA SER A 355 -51.20 15.79 -0.97
C SER A 355 -49.93 16.03 -1.85
N PRO A 356 -50.04 16.62 -3.04
CA PRO A 356 -48.92 16.75 -4.01
C PRO A 356 -47.91 17.87 -3.68
N ALA A 357 -47.71 18.21 -2.43
CA ALA A 357 -46.79 19.26 -2.04
C ALA A 357 -45.81 18.74 -0.98
N ARG A 358 -44.73 18.12 -1.39
CA ARG A 358 -43.37 18.09 -0.76
C ARG A 358 -42.45 17.08 -1.44
N GLY A 359 -41.89 17.49 -2.55
CA GLY A 359 -40.85 16.73 -3.30
C GLY A 359 -39.48 16.76 -2.61
N GLY A 360 -39.38 16.25 -1.38
CA GLY A 360 -38.10 16.30 -0.66
C GLY A 360 -37.73 15.06 0.16
N ALA A 361 -38.70 14.18 0.46
CA ALA A 361 -38.48 13.09 1.42
C ALA A 361 -38.24 11.70 0.79
N LEU A 362 -38.67 11.46 -0.44
CA LEU A 362 -38.51 10.15 -1.12
C LEU A 362 -37.11 9.91 -1.71
N GLY A 363 -36.32 10.97 -1.91
CA GLY A 363 -34.96 10.83 -2.49
C GLY A 363 -33.86 10.45 -1.48
N ARG A 364 -34.05 10.69 -0.18
CA ARG A 364 -33.01 10.46 0.83
C ARG A 364 -32.96 9.02 1.36
N GLY A 365 -34.05 8.34 1.48
CA GLY A 365 -34.08 6.96 1.98
C GLY A 365 -33.55 5.92 1.00
N ALA A 366 -33.65 6.18 -0.30
CA ALA A 366 -33.14 5.26 -1.31
C ALA A 366 -31.59 5.29 -1.42
N GLY A 367 -30.97 6.43 -1.17
CA GLY A 367 -29.51 6.60 -1.20
C GLY A 367 -28.80 5.94 0.00
N GLU A 368 -29.36 6.10 1.21
CA GLU A 368 -28.80 5.49 2.43
C GLU A 368 -28.79 3.95 2.34
N GLY A 369 -29.85 3.33 1.84
CA GLY A 369 -29.92 1.89 1.66
C GLY A 369 -28.98 1.32 0.60
N ALA A 370 -28.59 2.11 -0.41
CA ALA A 370 -27.61 1.69 -1.41
C ALA A 370 -26.18 1.74 -0.85
N ALA A 371 -25.84 2.76 -0.07
CA ALA A 371 -24.55 2.89 0.60
C ALA A 371 -24.34 1.77 1.63
N ASP A 372 -25.34 1.45 2.44
CA ASP A 372 -25.27 0.39 3.43
C ASP A 372 -25.12 -1.00 2.79
N ARG A 373 -25.79 -1.24 1.65
CA ARG A 373 -25.60 -2.47 0.85
C ARG A 373 -24.17 -2.59 0.30
N LEU A 374 -23.62 -1.51 -0.23
CA LEU A 374 -22.24 -1.48 -0.72
C LEU A 374 -21.27 -1.78 0.41
N LEU A 375 -21.44 -1.16 1.59
CA LEU A 375 -20.58 -1.43 2.76
C LEU A 375 -20.68 -2.88 3.24
N LEU A 376 -21.88 -3.48 3.22
CA LEU A 376 -22.03 -4.90 3.56
C LEU A 376 -21.32 -5.80 2.56
N MET A 377 -21.43 -5.52 1.25
CA MET A 377 -20.73 -6.30 0.23
C MET A 377 -19.21 -6.16 0.35
N LEU A 378 -18.70 -4.95 0.60
CA LEU A 378 -17.28 -4.70 0.81
C LEU A 378 -16.76 -5.43 2.06
N GLY A 379 -17.50 -5.37 3.16
CA GLY A 379 -17.14 -6.09 4.38
C GLY A 379 -17.22 -7.60 4.22
N ALA A 380 -18.20 -8.12 3.49
CA ALA A 380 -18.28 -9.55 3.16
C ALA A 380 -17.10 -9.98 2.26
N ALA A 381 -16.69 -9.15 1.30
CA ALA A 381 -15.51 -9.42 0.47
C ALA A 381 -14.23 -9.49 1.32
N VAL A 382 -14.08 -8.62 2.33
CA VAL A 382 -12.97 -8.68 3.29
C VAL A 382 -12.99 -9.99 4.09
N ILE A 383 -14.15 -10.41 4.60
CA ILE A 383 -14.27 -11.69 5.31
C ILE A 383 -13.88 -12.87 4.40
N ILE A 384 -14.36 -12.88 3.15
CA ILE A 384 -13.98 -13.92 2.18
C ILE A 384 -12.47 -13.89 1.90
N LEU A 385 -11.88 -12.71 1.76
CA LEU A 385 -10.44 -12.59 1.59
C LEU A 385 -9.68 -13.18 2.77
N TRP A 386 -10.07 -12.89 4.01
CA TRP A 386 -9.47 -13.50 5.21
C TRP A 386 -9.64 -15.02 5.20
N LEU A 387 -10.84 -15.53 4.90
CA LEU A 387 -11.08 -16.97 4.80
C LEU A 387 -10.22 -17.65 3.71
N LEU A 388 -9.96 -17.01 2.61
CA LEU A 388 -9.17 -17.57 1.52
C LEU A 388 -7.66 -17.62 1.83
N GLN A 389 -7.14 -16.66 2.60
CA GLN A 389 -5.69 -16.52 2.82
C GLN A 389 -5.18 -17.27 4.05
N MET A 390 -6.05 -17.76 4.95
CA MET A 390 -5.63 -18.48 6.16
C MET A 390 -5.23 -19.92 5.89
N ASP A 391 -4.28 -20.44 6.67
CA ASP A 391 -3.99 -21.87 6.75
C ASP A 391 -4.96 -22.55 7.73
N TYR A 392 -5.63 -23.60 7.28
CA TYR A 392 -6.54 -24.42 8.09
C TYR A 392 -5.91 -25.79 8.32
N PHE A 393 -4.91 -25.87 9.18
CA PHE A 393 -4.22 -27.14 9.48
C PHE A 393 -3.73 -27.86 8.22
N GLY A 394 -3.11 -27.11 7.30
CA GLY A 394 -2.62 -27.63 6.02
C GLY A 394 -3.61 -27.55 4.86
N THR A 395 -4.89 -27.21 5.12
CA THR A 395 -5.84 -26.87 4.05
C THR A 395 -5.72 -25.40 3.73
N ARG A 396 -5.32 -25.07 2.50
CA ARG A 396 -4.98 -23.71 2.05
C ARG A 396 -5.84 -23.30 0.88
N PRO A 397 -7.01 -22.64 1.12
CA PRO A 397 -7.93 -22.23 0.04
C PRO A 397 -7.29 -21.30 -0.98
N TRP A 398 -6.28 -20.53 -0.57
CA TRP A 398 -5.52 -19.65 -1.46
C TRP A 398 -4.93 -20.37 -2.67
N ARG A 399 -4.69 -21.68 -2.59
CA ARG A 399 -4.19 -22.48 -3.72
C ARG A 399 -5.08 -22.38 -4.96
N ALA A 400 -6.39 -22.28 -4.78
CA ALA A 400 -7.32 -22.09 -5.89
C ALA A 400 -7.16 -20.70 -6.53
N VAL A 401 -6.96 -19.66 -5.71
CA VAL A 401 -6.70 -18.30 -6.18
C VAL A 401 -5.35 -18.24 -6.92
N TRP A 402 -4.30 -18.82 -6.34
CA TRP A 402 -2.96 -18.91 -6.93
C TRP A 402 -2.98 -19.60 -8.30
N ALA A 403 -3.78 -20.65 -8.44
CA ALA A 403 -3.86 -21.42 -9.68
C ALA A 403 -4.70 -20.73 -10.76
N ALA A 404 -5.82 -20.05 -10.39
CA ALA A 404 -6.83 -19.59 -11.32
C ALA A 404 -6.82 -18.09 -11.61
N VAL A 405 -6.33 -17.25 -10.68
CA VAL A 405 -6.42 -15.80 -10.83
C VAL A 405 -5.14 -15.25 -11.44
N PRO A 406 -5.19 -14.55 -12.57
CA PRO A 406 -4.02 -13.96 -13.22
C PRO A 406 -3.24 -13.06 -12.26
N GLY A 407 -1.91 -13.19 -12.24
CA GLY A 407 -1.01 -12.41 -11.38
C GLY A 407 -0.85 -12.94 -9.95
N ALA A 408 -1.70 -13.89 -9.48
CA ALA A 408 -1.59 -14.45 -8.13
C ALA A 408 -0.26 -15.16 -7.88
N LYS A 409 0.38 -15.72 -8.93
CA LYS A 409 1.68 -16.37 -8.86
C LYS A 409 2.86 -15.42 -8.60
N ALA A 410 2.65 -14.12 -8.68
CA ALA A 410 3.66 -13.12 -8.32
C ALA A 410 3.58 -12.72 -6.82
N ILE A 411 2.55 -13.18 -6.10
CA ILE A 411 2.31 -12.81 -4.70
C ILE A 411 2.96 -13.86 -3.80
N ARG A 412 3.95 -13.43 -3.02
CA ARG A 412 4.60 -14.22 -1.98
C ARG A 412 3.84 -14.16 -0.66
N TYR A 413 3.44 -12.97 -0.25
CA TYR A 413 2.85 -12.67 1.05
C TYR A 413 1.38 -12.29 0.91
N THR A 414 0.47 -13.21 1.26
CA THR A 414 -0.98 -13.01 1.12
C THR A 414 -1.53 -12.01 2.13
N PHE A 415 -0.95 -11.92 3.31
CA PHE A 415 -1.36 -11.04 4.40
C PHE A 415 -1.19 -9.53 4.08
N ARG A 416 -0.37 -9.15 3.10
CA ARG A 416 -0.30 -7.76 2.61
C ARG A 416 -1.64 -7.26 2.03
N SER A 417 -2.56 -8.16 1.74
CA SER A 417 -3.97 -7.85 1.43
C SER A 417 -4.66 -7.03 2.52
N GLN A 418 -4.20 -7.15 3.78
CA GLN A 418 -4.77 -6.44 4.92
C GLN A 418 -4.65 -4.92 4.79
N LEU A 419 -3.59 -4.40 4.16
CA LEU A 419 -3.43 -2.96 3.88
C LEU A 419 -4.60 -2.43 3.03
N VAL A 420 -5.08 -3.23 2.07
CA VAL A 420 -6.22 -2.88 1.22
C VAL A 420 -7.54 -3.12 1.94
N ALA A 421 -7.65 -4.23 2.67
CA ALA A 421 -8.85 -4.59 3.44
C ALA A 421 -9.17 -3.54 4.51
N ASN A 422 -8.15 -2.94 5.14
CA ASN A 422 -8.30 -1.95 6.21
C ASN A 422 -9.11 -0.72 5.76
N LEU A 423 -9.04 -0.31 4.49
CA LEU A 423 -9.90 0.73 3.93
C LEU A 423 -11.38 0.42 4.17
N PHE A 424 -11.80 -0.80 3.89
CA PHE A 424 -13.21 -1.21 3.96
C PHE A 424 -13.62 -1.51 5.40
N VAL A 425 -12.73 -2.08 6.21
CA VAL A 425 -12.92 -2.23 7.67
C VAL A 425 -13.18 -0.89 8.31
N ALA A 426 -12.34 0.10 8.06
CA ALA A 426 -12.47 1.45 8.61
C ALA A 426 -13.74 2.16 8.12
N LEU A 427 -14.17 1.96 6.87
CA LEU A 427 -15.43 2.51 6.34
C LEU A 427 -16.66 1.93 7.05
N VAL A 428 -16.70 0.62 7.27
CA VAL A 428 -17.78 -0.05 8.02
C VAL A 428 -17.83 0.49 9.45
N ILE A 429 -16.68 0.56 10.13
CA ILE A 429 -16.59 1.10 11.50
C ILE A 429 -17.08 2.54 11.56
N ALA A 430 -16.62 3.41 10.66
CA ALA A 430 -17.03 4.81 10.61
C ALA A 430 -18.55 4.95 10.41
N ARG A 431 -19.18 4.07 9.62
CA ARG A 431 -20.63 4.03 9.40
C ARG A 431 -21.38 3.59 10.67
N VAL A 432 -20.86 2.59 11.38
CA VAL A 432 -21.43 2.10 12.66
C VAL A 432 -21.33 3.19 13.73
N LEU A 433 -20.17 3.82 13.87
CA LEU A 433 -19.97 4.93 14.79
C LEU A 433 -20.96 6.07 14.51
N ALA A 434 -21.22 6.40 13.24
CA ALA A 434 -22.21 7.40 12.85
C ALA A 434 -23.63 7.08 13.34
N ALA A 435 -23.99 5.80 13.40
CA ALA A 435 -25.28 5.37 13.91
C ALA A 435 -25.37 5.46 15.45
N ILE A 436 -24.30 5.08 16.15
CA ILE A 436 -24.24 4.99 17.61
C ILE A 436 -24.05 6.38 18.24
N VAL A 437 -23.14 7.20 17.73
CA VAL A 437 -22.82 8.54 18.25
C VAL A 437 -24.03 9.47 18.23
N ARG A 438 -24.94 9.29 17.27
CA ARG A 438 -26.21 10.05 17.23
C ARG A 438 -27.14 9.74 18.40
N ALA A 439 -27.01 8.56 19.00
CA ALA A 439 -27.94 8.07 20.01
C ALA A 439 -27.40 8.16 21.45
N ARG A 440 -26.07 8.13 21.65
CA ARG A 440 -25.47 7.93 22.97
C ARG A 440 -24.08 8.59 23.12
N VAL A 441 -23.91 9.33 24.23
CA VAL A 441 -22.62 10.02 24.55
C VAL A 441 -21.45 9.04 24.75
N TRP A 442 -21.71 7.83 25.31
CA TRP A 442 -20.65 6.82 25.53
C TRP A 442 -19.99 6.32 24.22
N ALA A 443 -20.61 6.54 23.06
CA ALA A 443 -20.00 6.19 21.79
C ALA A 443 -18.72 6.99 21.50
N TRP A 444 -18.54 8.16 22.11
CA TRP A 444 -17.27 8.88 22.04
C TRP A 444 -16.16 8.19 22.83
N LEU A 445 -16.51 7.48 23.90
CA LEU A 445 -15.56 6.63 24.61
C LEU A 445 -15.08 5.48 23.70
N LEU A 446 -15.99 4.86 22.95
CA LEU A 446 -15.62 3.86 21.95
C LEU A 446 -14.71 4.45 20.87
N CYS A 447 -14.96 5.66 20.38
CA CYS A 447 -14.06 6.33 19.45
C CYS A 447 -12.67 6.53 20.06
N ALA A 448 -12.58 6.93 21.34
CA ALA A 448 -11.31 7.10 22.03
C ALA A 448 -10.56 5.77 22.19
N VAL A 449 -11.27 4.68 22.54
CA VAL A 449 -10.66 3.34 22.64
C VAL A 449 -10.11 2.91 21.27
N LEU A 450 -10.91 3.05 20.20
CA LEU A 450 -10.49 2.71 18.84
C LEU A 450 -9.27 3.49 18.36
N ILE A 451 -9.11 4.75 18.79
CA ILE A 451 -7.93 5.56 18.47
C ILE A 451 -6.72 5.12 19.31
N VAL A 452 -6.91 4.94 20.61
CA VAL A 452 -5.81 4.60 21.55
C VAL A 452 -5.23 3.22 21.23
N GLU A 453 -6.06 2.26 20.87
CA GLU A 453 -5.60 0.90 20.52
C GLU A 453 -4.78 0.84 19.21
N GLN A 454 -4.76 1.91 18.40
CA GLN A 454 -3.86 2.00 17.25
C GLN A 454 -2.44 2.46 17.64
N ILE A 455 -2.23 2.88 18.88
CA ILE A 455 -0.91 3.34 19.33
C ILE A 455 0.02 2.14 19.50
N ASN A 456 0.99 2.07 18.63
CA ASN A 456 2.07 1.11 18.67
C ASN A 456 3.40 1.85 18.92
N LEU A 457 4.13 1.44 19.94
CA LEU A 457 5.42 2.01 20.33
C LEU A 457 6.60 1.24 19.74
N ALA A 458 6.36 0.24 18.91
CA ALA A 458 7.44 -0.43 18.18
C ALA A 458 8.37 0.62 17.56
N TRP A 459 9.63 0.32 17.61
CA TRP A 459 10.63 1.12 16.94
C TRP A 459 10.83 0.54 15.54
N PRO A 460 10.12 1.05 14.51
CA PRO A 460 10.39 0.58 13.18
C PRO A 460 11.86 0.80 12.86
N ALA A 461 12.44 -0.09 12.07
CA ALA A 461 13.77 0.11 11.54
C ALA A 461 13.83 1.45 10.81
N VAL A 462 14.92 2.17 10.96
CA VAL A 462 15.12 3.47 10.33
C VAL A 462 16.51 3.58 9.74
N MET A 463 16.61 4.23 8.59
CA MET A 463 17.86 4.66 8.00
C MET A 463 18.30 5.97 8.66
N SER A 464 19.56 6.06 9.12
CA SER A 464 20.13 7.35 9.51
C SER A 464 20.56 8.12 8.25
N ARG A 465 19.85 9.19 7.94
CA ARG A 465 20.18 10.10 6.83
C ARG A 465 21.61 10.61 6.91
N ARG A 466 22.03 11.08 8.09
CA ARG A 466 23.38 11.64 8.28
C ARG A 466 24.46 10.58 8.10
N ALA A 467 24.27 9.40 8.68
CA ALA A 467 25.23 8.33 8.53
C ALA A 467 25.31 7.84 7.07
N ALA A 468 24.17 7.71 6.40
CA ALA A 468 24.14 7.28 5.01
C ALA A 468 24.78 8.30 4.07
N LEU A 469 24.43 9.58 4.18
CA LEU A 469 25.05 10.64 3.37
C LEU A 469 26.55 10.76 3.66
N ALA A 470 26.97 10.60 4.91
CA ALA A 470 28.38 10.70 5.27
C ALA A 470 29.24 9.63 4.56
N TRP A 471 28.81 8.37 4.52
CA TRP A 471 29.59 7.34 3.80
C TRP A 471 29.47 7.47 2.28
N ILE A 472 28.30 7.86 1.75
CA ILE A 472 28.11 8.07 0.30
C ILE A 472 29.00 9.23 -0.20
N ASP A 473 29.04 10.33 0.55
CA ASP A 473 29.84 11.50 0.19
C ASP A 473 31.35 11.28 0.37
N ALA A 474 31.74 10.37 1.28
CA ALA A 474 33.12 9.99 1.49
C ALA A 474 33.71 9.16 0.33
N VAL A 475 32.88 8.56 -0.52
CA VAL A 475 33.36 7.81 -1.70
C VAL A 475 34.01 8.79 -2.69
N PRO A 476 35.32 8.65 -2.98
CA PRO A 476 35.98 9.54 -3.93
C PRO A 476 35.46 9.31 -5.35
N PRO A 477 35.64 10.30 -6.27
CA PRO A 477 35.32 10.11 -7.66
C PRO A 477 36.01 8.85 -8.23
N PRO A 478 35.39 8.18 -9.23
CA PRO A 478 36.01 7.03 -9.88
C PRO A 478 37.42 7.39 -10.41
N PRO A 479 38.40 6.51 -10.23
CA PRO A 479 39.73 6.67 -10.85
C PRO A 479 39.63 6.76 -12.38
N GLN A 480 40.66 7.32 -13.00
CA GLN A 480 40.71 7.41 -14.46
C GLN A 480 40.56 6.00 -15.08
N GLY A 481 39.65 5.87 -16.03
CA GLY A 481 39.33 4.59 -16.68
C GLY A 481 38.19 3.80 -16.01
N CYS A 482 37.80 4.10 -14.75
CA CYS A 482 36.71 3.45 -14.07
C CYS A 482 35.37 4.16 -14.42
N ARG A 483 34.42 3.42 -14.98
CA ARG A 483 33.09 3.94 -15.38
C ARG A 483 31.94 3.15 -14.78
N ILE A 484 32.22 1.92 -14.37
CA ILE A 484 31.27 0.96 -13.81
C ILE A 484 31.95 0.34 -12.59
N PHE A 485 31.21 0.00 -11.57
CA PHE A 485 31.81 -0.70 -10.43
C PHE A 485 31.13 -2.02 -10.09
N TYR A 486 31.91 -2.88 -9.42
CA TYR A 486 31.44 -4.05 -8.68
C TYR A 486 31.86 -3.92 -7.21
N VAL A 487 31.10 -4.52 -6.29
CA VAL A 487 31.47 -4.61 -4.86
C VAL A 487 32.69 -5.51 -4.73
N THR A 488 33.74 -5.07 -4.04
CA THR A 488 34.99 -5.88 -3.89
C THR A 488 34.75 -7.09 -2.98
N PRO A 489 35.38 -8.26 -3.32
CA PRO A 489 35.09 -9.52 -2.63
C PRO A 489 35.63 -9.64 -1.19
N HIS A 490 36.54 -8.78 -0.73
CA HIS A 490 37.27 -8.99 0.52
C HIS A 490 37.14 -7.89 1.58
N ALA A 491 36.39 -6.84 1.31
CA ALA A 491 36.39 -5.66 2.15
C ALA A 491 35.00 -5.39 2.77
N HIS A 492 34.49 -6.38 3.49
CA HIS A 492 33.16 -6.25 4.09
C HIS A 492 33.26 -5.89 5.56
N PRO A 493 32.53 -4.83 6.03
CA PRO A 493 32.41 -4.62 7.46
C PRO A 493 31.90 -5.90 8.13
N PRO A 494 32.45 -6.33 9.27
CA PRO A 494 31.96 -7.49 9.99
C PRO A 494 30.45 -7.35 10.28
N GLY A 495 29.67 -8.40 9.99
CA GLY A 495 28.25 -8.46 10.32
C GLY A 495 27.27 -7.96 9.24
N ARG A 496 27.75 -7.56 8.04
CA ARG A 496 26.86 -7.28 6.90
C ARG A 496 26.59 -8.53 6.08
N THR A 497 25.36 -8.65 5.62
CA THR A 497 24.90 -9.75 4.76
C THR A 497 25.17 -9.46 3.28
N GLY A 498 25.08 -10.49 2.42
CA GLY A 498 25.14 -10.32 0.96
C GLY A 498 24.14 -9.29 0.44
N PRO A 499 22.82 -9.38 0.78
CA PRO A 499 21.83 -8.39 0.42
C PRO A 499 22.21 -6.95 0.79
N GLN A 500 22.68 -6.71 2.02
CA GLN A 500 23.09 -5.37 2.47
C GLN A 500 24.21 -4.76 1.63
N HIS A 501 25.16 -5.58 1.13
CA HIS A 501 26.19 -5.10 0.21
C HIS A 501 25.63 -4.72 -1.15
N GLN A 502 24.64 -5.47 -1.63
CA GLN A 502 23.97 -5.18 -2.89
C GLN A 502 23.18 -3.87 -2.79
N ASP A 503 22.44 -3.66 -1.67
CA ASP A 503 21.65 -2.45 -1.44
C ASP A 503 22.51 -1.21 -1.24
N ASP A 504 23.67 -1.34 -0.57
CA ASP A 504 24.69 -0.27 -0.51
C ASP A 504 25.16 0.12 -1.92
N ALA A 505 25.44 -0.86 -2.77
CA ALA A 505 25.89 -0.60 -4.13
C ALA A 505 24.82 0.07 -4.98
N MET A 506 23.55 -0.40 -4.88
CA MET A 506 22.41 0.20 -5.60
C MET A 506 22.19 1.65 -5.17
N LEU A 507 22.14 1.90 -3.87
CA LEU A 507 21.91 3.25 -3.32
C LEU A 507 23.02 4.21 -3.74
N LEU A 508 24.29 3.77 -3.63
CA LEU A 508 25.44 4.56 -4.05
C LEU A 508 25.39 4.85 -5.55
N ALA A 509 25.10 3.84 -6.37
CA ALA A 509 24.99 3.96 -7.82
C ALA A 509 23.96 5.04 -8.18
N GLU A 510 22.74 4.92 -7.66
CA GLU A 510 21.63 5.83 -7.98
C GLU A 510 21.86 7.25 -7.45
N ILE A 511 22.45 7.42 -6.25
CA ILE A 511 22.73 8.76 -5.72
C ILE A 511 23.88 9.45 -6.45
N ARG A 512 24.97 8.71 -6.74
CA ARG A 512 26.18 9.27 -7.35
C ARG A 512 26.16 9.24 -8.88
N GLY A 513 25.21 8.52 -9.49
CA GLY A 513 25.12 8.37 -10.95
C GLY A 513 26.25 7.51 -11.54
N ILE A 514 26.75 6.51 -10.80
CA ILE A 514 27.84 5.62 -11.23
C ILE A 514 27.23 4.21 -11.39
N PRO A 515 27.16 3.65 -12.60
CA PRO A 515 26.58 2.32 -12.81
C PRO A 515 27.30 1.21 -12.02
N THR A 516 26.51 0.23 -11.55
CA THR A 516 27.05 -0.97 -10.89
C THR A 516 26.48 -2.25 -11.50
N ILE A 517 27.29 -3.30 -11.56
CA ILE A 517 26.82 -4.64 -11.94
C ILE A 517 26.13 -5.36 -10.81
N ASN A 518 26.25 -4.85 -9.58
CA ASN A 518 25.60 -5.36 -8.39
C ASN A 518 24.13 -4.93 -8.34
N GLY A 519 23.34 -5.63 -7.53
CA GLY A 519 21.93 -5.32 -7.33
C GLY A 519 21.22 -6.36 -6.48
N TYR A 520 20.10 -5.96 -5.89
CA TYR A 520 19.20 -6.82 -5.14
C TYR A 520 17.76 -6.60 -5.59
N SER A 521 16.98 -7.69 -5.67
CA SER A 521 15.61 -7.60 -6.15
C SER A 521 14.85 -8.90 -5.88
N SER A 522 13.52 -8.88 -6.11
CA SER A 522 12.68 -10.10 -6.03
C SER A 522 13.03 -11.16 -7.08
N TRP A 523 13.62 -10.74 -8.20
CA TRP A 523 14.10 -11.56 -9.29
C TRP A 523 15.46 -11.05 -9.74
N PHE A 524 16.26 -11.92 -10.39
CA PHE A 524 17.60 -11.58 -10.85
C PHE A 524 17.75 -11.80 -12.35
N PRO A 525 18.64 -11.05 -13.03
CA PRO A 525 18.94 -11.26 -14.44
C PRO A 525 19.46 -12.68 -14.72
N GLY A 526 19.15 -13.21 -15.89
CA GLY A 526 19.64 -14.52 -16.30
C GLY A 526 21.18 -14.61 -16.26
N GLY A 527 21.70 -15.61 -15.54
CA GLY A 527 23.14 -15.81 -15.37
C GLY A 527 23.86 -14.82 -14.46
N TRP A 528 23.14 -13.94 -13.78
CA TRP A 528 23.70 -13.10 -12.71
C TRP A 528 23.89 -13.97 -11.45
N ALA A 529 25.06 -13.92 -10.83
CA ALA A 529 25.42 -14.72 -9.65
C ALA A 529 26.35 -13.90 -8.73
N LEU A 530 25.95 -12.64 -8.45
CA LEU A 530 26.75 -11.69 -7.67
C LEU A 530 26.09 -11.39 -6.32
N ASP A 531 25.19 -12.24 -5.86
CA ASP A 531 24.39 -12.07 -4.65
C ASP A 531 25.24 -12.05 -3.37
N GLU A 532 26.33 -12.85 -3.33
CA GLU A 532 27.17 -13.00 -2.14
C GLU A 532 28.63 -12.60 -2.44
N PRO A 533 29.03 -11.33 -2.21
CA PRO A 533 30.39 -10.86 -2.44
C PRO A 533 31.48 -11.58 -1.63
N ALA A 534 31.11 -12.20 -0.51
CA ALA A 534 32.05 -12.98 0.31
C ALA A 534 32.29 -14.40 -0.21
N SER A 535 31.53 -14.87 -1.21
CA SER A 535 31.67 -16.19 -1.80
C SER A 535 33.01 -16.33 -2.51
N PRO A 536 33.70 -17.50 -2.41
CA PRO A 536 34.91 -17.79 -3.18
C PRO A 536 34.71 -17.70 -4.69
N ASP A 537 33.50 -17.96 -5.18
CA ASP A 537 33.17 -17.94 -6.61
C ASP A 537 32.85 -16.54 -7.14
N TYR A 538 32.72 -15.55 -6.26
CA TYR A 538 32.28 -14.19 -6.63
C TYR A 538 33.21 -13.53 -7.67
N ALA A 539 34.51 -13.61 -7.51
CA ALA A 539 35.48 -13.05 -8.47
C ALA A 539 35.28 -13.66 -9.88
N GLY A 540 35.05 -14.97 -9.95
CA GLY A 540 34.71 -15.66 -11.19
C GLY A 540 33.39 -15.21 -11.80
N ALA A 541 32.37 -14.99 -10.96
CA ALA A 541 31.09 -14.50 -11.39
C ALA A 541 31.18 -13.05 -11.95
N VAL A 542 31.94 -12.16 -11.31
CA VAL A 542 32.23 -10.80 -11.80
C VAL A 542 32.85 -10.84 -13.19
N ARG A 543 33.91 -11.64 -13.36
CA ARG A 543 34.57 -11.81 -14.68
C ARG A 543 33.61 -12.36 -15.72
N GLY A 544 32.86 -13.41 -15.37
CA GLY A 544 31.88 -14.00 -16.27
C GLY A 544 30.75 -13.06 -16.68
N TRP A 545 30.32 -12.19 -15.77
CA TRP A 545 29.34 -11.15 -16.10
C TRP A 545 29.94 -10.07 -17.02
N ALA A 546 31.16 -9.61 -16.71
CA ALA A 546 31.85 -8.61 -17.50
C ALA A 546 32.10 -9.08 -18.94
N ASP A 547 32.56 -10.32 -19.11
CA ASP A 547 32.86 -10.91 -20.43
C ASP A 547 31.60 -11.08 -21.27
N ARG A 548 30.52 -11.64 -20.69
CA ARG A 548 29.24 -11.83 -21.40
C ARG A 548 28.64 -10.53 -21.89
N ASN A 549 28.82 -9.44 -21.13
CA ASN A 549 28.23 -8.15 -21.43
C ASN A 549 29.19 -7.16 -22.12
N GLY A 550 30.47 -7.56 -22.36
CA GLY A 550 31.46 -6.72 -23.02
C GLY A 550 31.80 -5.44 -22.24
N ILE A 551 31.78 -5.48 -20.90
CA ILE A 551 31.99 -4.32 -20.03
C ILE A 551 33.28 -4.39 -19.20
N ALA A 552 34.16 -5.30 -19.51
CA ALA A 552 35.44 -5.45 -18.82
C ALA A 552 36.27 -4.14 -18.82
N ASP A 553 36.24 -3.41 -19.95
CA ASP A 553 36.83 -2.08 -20.06
C ASP A 553 36.02 -1.05 -19.25
N GLY A 554 36.63 -0.51 -18.21
CA GLY A 554 36.04 0.48 -17.33
C GLY A 554 35.31 -0.09 -16.11
N LEU A 555 35.33 -1.40 -15.89
CA LEU A 555 34.86 -2.04 -14.67
C LEU A 555 35.96 -2.04 -13.60
N CYS A 556 35.65 -1.54 -12.42
CA CYS A 556 36.56 -1.45 -11.28
C CYS A 556 35.86 -1.94 -10.00
N GLY A 557 36.67 -2.45 -9.06
CA GLY A 557 36.17 -2.76 -7.73
C GLY A 557 35.94 -1.50 -6.90
N LEU A 558 34.90 -1.52 -6.09
CA LEU A 558 34.63 -0.52 -5.09
C LEU A 558 34.17 -1.19 -3.80
N GLU A 559 34.74 -0.76 -2.68
CA GLU A 559 34.17 -1.02 -1.38
C GLU A 559 33.31 0.19 -1.00
N PRO A 560 31.96 0.12 -1.04
CA PRO A 560 31.11 1.29 -0.88
C PRO A 560 31.31 2.00 0.47
N ARG A 561 31.41 1.24 1.56
CA ARG A 561 31.50 1.81 2.92
C ARG A 561 32.89 2.36 3.28
N ALA A 562 33.96 1.80 2.70
CA ALA A 562 35.32 2.32 2.89
C ALA A 562 35.69 3.40 1.86
N GLY A 563 34.94 3.53 0.77
CA GLY A 563 35.24 4.44 -0.32
C GLY A 563 36.52 4.08 -1.09
N THR A 564 36.92 2.80 -1.09
CA THR A 564 38.19 2.35 -1.67
C THR A 564 37.98 1.74 -3.05
N TRP A 565 38.61 2.33 -4.06
CA TRP A 565 38.60 1.82 -5.43
C TRP A 565 39.77 0.85 -5.70
N THR A 566 39.46 -0.23 -6.39
CA THR A 566 40.43 -1.20 -6.91
C THR A 566 40.34 -1.22 -8.43
N PRO A 567 41.35 -0.76 -9.19
CA PRO A 567 41.30 -0.76 -10.64
C PRO A 567 41.22 -2.17 -11.23
N GLY A 568 40.38 -2.33 -12.27
CA GLY A 568 40.27 -3.54 -13.06
C GLY A 568 39.40 -4.64 -12.45
N LEU A 569 39.43 -5.81 -13.10
CA LEU A 569 38.71 -7.00 -12.68
C LEU A 569 39.33 -7.64 -11.42
N PRO A 570 38.56 -8.36 -10.61
CA PRO A 570 39.11 -9.08 -9.45
C PRO A 570 40.04 -10.22 -9.91
N ASN A 571 41.07 -10.48 -9.11
CA ASN A 571 42.04 -11.56 -9.37
C ASN A 571 41.43 -12.97 -9.23
#